data_c61603fc377a85751057b59c6e69acdc
#
_entry.id   c61603fc377a85751057b59c6e69acdc
#
_cell.length_a   1.000
_cell.length_b   1.000
_cell.length_c   1.000
_cell.angle_alpha   90.00
_cell.angle_beta   90.00
_cell.angle_gamma   90.00
#
_symmetry.space_group_name_H-M   'P 1'
#
loop_
_entity.id
_entity.type
_entity.pdbx_description
1 polymer ?
#
loop_
_entity_poly.entity_id
_entity_poly.type
_entity_poly.pdbx_seq_one_letter_code
_entity_poly.pdbx_strand_id
1 'polypeptide(L)'
;FITKLSALYMSKNPAKYYSKNNLNTKPNAKAVILFTSGSEGYPKGVVLSHTNILANYAQVRCHINFNPTDTVFNCLPLFHSFGLNAGLLMPLLGGGKIFLYPSPLNYRVIPELIYELGATIFFATNTFLKGYAHYAHPYDLNTLNYVIAGAEKLHVDTMELWMHKYGLRILQGYGVTEASPVISVNNKMLNKSGTVGRLVSDMEYYIKPVDGIENGGLLVVRGPNIMQGYLSHHKLGQIEAPATERGLGWYDTGDIVVVDDDGFITILGRAKRFAKVGGERTGR
;
A
#
# COMPACT_ATOMS: atom_id res chain seq x y z
N PHE A 1 -10.52 -24.21 23.08
CA PHE A 1 -11.97 -24.52 23.01
C PHE A 1 -12.80 -23.24 23.15
N ILE A 2 -12.55 -22.42 24.17
CA ILE A 2 -13.30 -21.18 24.45
C ILE A 2 -13.18 -20.19 23.26
N THR A 3 -12.02 -20.07 22.64
CA THR A 3 -11.80 -19.19 21.47
C THR A 3 -12.62 -19.61 20.24
N LYS A 4 -12.81 -20.92 20.01
CA LYS A 4 -13.64 -21.40 18.89
C LYS A 4 -15.11 -21.14 19.14
N LEU A 5 -15.60 -21.28 20.38
CA LEU A 5 -16.98 -20.98 20.76
C LEU A 5 -17.29 -19.48 20.68
N SER A 6 -16.36 -18.62 21.11
CA SER A 6 -16.53 -17.16 20.97
C SER A 6 -16.54 -16.71 19.50
N ALA A 7 -15.67 -17.28 18.66
CA ALA A 7 -15.65 -16.99 17.23
C ALA A 7 -16.97 -17.44 16.56
N LEU A 8 -17.49 -18.62 16.91
CA LEU A 8 -18.76 -19.11 16.40
C LEU A 8 -19.95 -18.24 16.87
N TYR A 9 -19.92 -17.77 18.12
CA TYR A 9 -20.93 -16.85 18.64
C TYR A 9 -20.89 -15.50 17.91
N MET A 10 -19.69 -14.95 17.68
CA MET A 10 -19.50 -13.71 16.92
C MET A 10 -20.04 -13.83 15.50
N SER A 11 -19.74 -14.93 14.81
CA SER A 11 -20.17 -15.14 13.42
C SER A 11 -21.70 -15.25 13.29
N LYS A 12 -22.38 -15.83 14.29
CA LYS A 12 -23.84 -15.99 14.30
C LYS A 12 -24.60 -14.78 14.83
N ASN A 13 -23.99 -13.97 15.67
CA ASN A 13 -24.63 -12.86 16.37
C ASN A 13 -23.74 -11.60 16.42
N PRO A 14 -23.27 -11.05 15.28
CA PRO A 14 -22.30 -9.96 15.29
C PRO A 14 -22.83 -8.70 15.99
N ALA A 15 -24.07 -8.28 15.71
CA ALA A 15 -24.66 -7.09 16.33
C ALA A 15 -24.75 -7.20 17.86
N LYS A 16 -25.16 -8.37 18.37
CA LYS A 16 -25.28 -8.65 19.81
C LYS A 16 -23.89 -8.70 20.48
N TYR A 17 -22.89 -9.25 19.79
CA TYR A 17 -21.51 -9.25 20.27
C TYR A 17 -20.98 -7.83 20.41
N TYR A 18 -21.15 -6.99 19.39
CA TYR A 18 -20.70 -5.59 19.40
C TYR A 18 -21.39 -4.79 20.51
N SER A 19 -22.71 -4.90 20.64
CA SER A 19 -23.45 -4.19 21.69
C SER A 19 -23.02 -4.61 23.10
N LYS A 20 -22.81 -5.92 23.32
CA LYS A 20 -22.40 -6.47 24.62
C LYS A 20 -21.00 -6.01 25.05
N ASN A 21 -20.08 -5.86 24.09
CA ASN A 21 -18.69 -5.50 24.38
C ASN A 21 -18.42 -3.98 24.33
N ASN A 22 -19.48 -3.18 24.16
CA ASN A 22 -19.40 -1.71 24.19
C ASN A 22 -18.31 -1.17 23.27
N LEU A 23 -18.16 -1.76 22.07
CA LEU A 23 -17.11 -1.42 21.08
C LEU A 23 -17.42 -0.08 20.39
N ASN A 24 -17.72 0.94 21.19
CA ASN A 24 -18.00 2.29 20.69
C ASN A 24 -16.67 3.02 20.43
N THR A 25 -16.01 2.65 19.35
CA THR A 25 -14.72 3.22 18.99
C THR A 25 -14.93 4.52 18.22
N LYS A 26 -14.33 5.61 18.70
CA LYS A 26 -14.38 6.89 17.98
C LYS A 26 -13.64 6.77 16.65
N PRO A 27 -14.15 7.37 15.55
CA PRO A 27 -13.52 7.28 14.21
C PRO A 27 -12.03 7.67 14.21
N ASN A 28 -11.69 8.70 14.97
CA ASN A 28 -10.31 9.18 15.08
C ASN A 28 -9.48 8.49 16.18
N ALA A 29 -9.99 7.42 16.81
CA ALA A 29 -9.18 6.64 17.73
C ALA A 29 -8.04 5.95 16.96
N LYS A 30 -6.92 5.75 17.64
CA LYS A 30 -5.77 5.01 17.11
C LYS A 30 -6.19 3.57 16.80
N ALA A 31 -6.04 3.15 15.56
CA ALA A 31 -6.36 1.80 15.13
C ALA A 31 -5.12 0.93 15.05
N VAL A 32 -4.02 1.49 14.50
CA VAL A 32 -2.77 0.77 14.26
C VAL A 32 -1.59 1.71 14.47
N ILE A 33 -0.50 1.16 14.99
CA ILE A 33 0.81 1.80 15.01
C ILE A 33 1.77 0.89 14.25
N LEU A 34 2.33 1.41 13.15
CA LEU A 34 3.32 0.69 12.35
C LEU A 34 4.68 1.38 12.47
N PHE A 35 5.72 0.61 12.62
CA PHE A 35 7.07 1.15 12.74
C PHE A 35 7.75 1.27 11.37
N THR A 36 8.35 2.43 11.13
CA THR A 36 9.19 2.69 9.95
C THR A 36 10.61 3.02 10.40
N SER A 37 11.59 2.73 9.54
CA SER A 37 12.98 3.13 9.79
C SER A 37 13.07 4.66 9.76
N GLY A 38 13.22 5.28 10.93
CA GLY A 38 13.44 6.71 11.05
C GLY A 38 14.74 7.15 10.35
N SER A 39 14.76 8.38 9.83
CA SER A 39 15.93 8.97 9.18
C SER A 39 17.14 9.16 10.10
N GLU A 40 16.91 9.11 11.41
CA GLU A 40 17.90 9.33 12.48
C GLU A 40 18.35 8.04 13.18
N GLY A 41 18.07 6.88 12.56
CA GLY A 41 18.48 5.58 13.11
C GLY A 41 17.50 4.95 14.11
N TYR A 42 16.57 5.70 14.68
CA TYR A 42 15.53 5.17 15.58
C TYR A 42 14.22 4.95 14.84
N PRO A 43 13.51 3.83 15.08
CA PRO A 43 12.21 3.59 14.51
C PRO A 43 11.20 4.67 14.96
N LYS A 44 10.34 5.11 14.03
CA LYS A 44 9.21 5.99 14.32
C LYS A 44 7.91 5.20 14.20
N GLY A 45 7.02 5.35 15.17
CA GLY A 45 5.69 4.74 15.14
C GLY A 45 4.73 5.63 14.35
N VAL A 46 4.29 5.18 13.19
CA VAL A 46 3.24 5.83 12.39
C VAL A 46 1.88 5.50 12.99
N VAL A 47 1.15 6.51 13.46
CA VAL A 47 -0.16 6.33 14.09
C VAL A 47 -1.27 6.50 13.06
N LEU A 48 -1.99 5.43 12.78
CA LEU A 48 -3.14 5.42 11.88
C LEU A 48 -4.43 5.30 12.70
N SER A 49 -5.41 6.15 12.41
CA SER A 49 -6.76 6.05 12.98
C SER A 49 -7.65 5.13 12.16
N HIS A 50 -8.81 4.77 12.72
CA HIS A 50 -9.85 4.07 11.96
C HIS A 50 -10.27 4.88 10.72
N THR A 51 -10.42 6.20 10.86
CA THR A 51 -10.72 7.10 9.72
C THR A 51 -9.68 7.00 8.62
N ASN A 52 -8.38 7.01 8.95
CA ASN A 52 -7.33 6.94 7.92
C ASN A 52 -7.41 5.64 7.10
N ILE A 53 -7.58 4.50 7.77
CA ILE A 53 -7.67 3.19 7.14
C ILE A 53 -8.93 3.08 6.28
N LEU A 54 -10.10 3.48 6.83
CA LEU A 54 -11.37 3.42 6.13
C LEU A 54 -11.42 4.37 4.93
N ALA A 55 -10.84 5.57 5.06
CA ALA A 55 -10.72 6.51 3.96
C ALA A 55 -9.88 5.91 2.83
N ASN A 56 -8.71 5.33 3.15
CA ASN A 56 -7.87 4.73 2.13
C ASN A 56 -8.53 3.51 1.47
N TYR A 57 -9.28 2.70 2.22
CA TYR A 57 -10.11 1.65 1.64
C TYR A 57 -11.13 2.20 0.64
N ALA A 58 -11.88 3.25 1.01
CA ALA A 58 -12.87 3.88 0.14
C ALA A 58 -12.22 4.47 -1.13
N GLN A 59 -11.09 5.15 -0.98
CA GLN A 59 -10.28 5.69 -2.08
C GLN A 59 -9.82 4.62 -3.06
N VAL A 60 -9.21 3.54 -2.56
CA VAL A 60 -8.70 2.44 -3.40
C VAL A 60 -9.82 1.68 -4.10
N ARG A 61 -10.97 1.57 -3.45
CA ARG A 61 -12.15 0.90 -4.01
C ARG A 61 -12.68 1.57 -5.29
N CYS A 62 -12.43 2.86 -5.49
CA CYS A 62 -12.73 3.56 -6.74
C CYS A 62 -11.84 3.10 -7.92
N HIS A 63 -10.71 2.48 -7.64
CA HIS A 63 -9.74 2.01 -8.63
C HIS A 63 -9.72 0.49 -8.78
N ILE A 64 -9.90 -0.23 -7.67
CA ILE A 64 -9.86 -1.70 -7.60
C ILE A 64 -11.18 -2.16 -6.98
N ASN A 65 -11.98 -2.85 -7.77
CA ASN A 65 -13.29 -3.31 -7.33
C ASN A 65 -13.14 -4.59 -6.49
N PHE A 66 -12.95 -4.41 -5.17
CA PHE A 66 -13.05 -5.52 -4.22
C PHE A 66 -14.50 -5.92 -4.01
N ASN A 67 -14.80 -7.19 -4.10
CA ASN A 67 -16.15 -7.70 -3.91
C ASN A 67 -16.15 -9.03 -3.13
N PRO A 68 -17.30 -9.47 -2.58
CA PRO A 68 -17.38 -10.68 -1.75
C PRO A 68 -17.01 -11.99 -2.44
N THR A 69 -16.95 -12.01 -3.78
CA THR A 69 -16.54 -13.21 -4.55
C THR A 69 -15.03 -13.29 -4.72
N ASP A 70 -14.30 -12.20 -4.41
CA ASP A 70 -12.84 -12.20 -4.52
C ASP A 70 -12.17 -13.04 -3.44
N THR A 71 -11.10 -13.70 -3.84
CA THR A 71 -10.15 -14.37 -2.97
C THR A 71 -8.80 -13.72 -3.10
N VAL A 72 -8.32 -13.12 -2.02
CA VAL A 72 -7.01 -12.46 -1.97
C VAL A 72 -5.98 -13.43 -1.41
N PHE A 73 -4.91 -13.67 -2.15
CA PHE A 73 -3.73 -14.37 -1.64
C PHE A 73 -2.76 -13.33 -1.09
N ASN A 74 -2.51 -13.35 0.21
CA ASN A 74 -1.58 -12.43 0.86
C ASN A 74 -0.41 -13.18 1.50
N CYS A 75 0.78 -13.02 0.95
CA CYS A 75 2.04 -13.49 1.52
C CYS A 75 2.93 -12.34 2.01
N LEU A 76 2.46 -11.09 1.92
CA LEU A 76 3.22 -9.94 2.41
C LEU A 76 3.15 -9.86 3.94
N PRO A 77 4.23 -9.41 4.60
CA PRO A 77 4.26 -9.27 6.05
C PRO A 77 3.20 -8.30 6.59
N LEU A 78 2.44 -8.72 7.60
CA LEU A 78 1.39 -7.89 8.21
C LEU A 78 1.94 -6.75 9.09
N PHE A 79 3.21 -6.77 9.45
CA PHE A 79 3.87 -5.64 10.11
C PHE A 79 4.22 -4.50 9.12
N HIS A 80 4.02 -4.70 7.83
CA HIS A 80 4.16 -3.70 6.77
C HIS A 80 2.78 -3.21 6.32
N SER A 81 2.64 -1.90 6.13
CA SER A 81 1.34 -1.30 5.76
C SER A 81 0.74 -1.87 4.48
N PHE A 82 1.56 -2.27 3.50
CA PHE A 82 1.10 -2.91 2.27
C PHE A 82 0.45 -4.27 2.56
N GLY A 83 1.11 -5.14 3.32
CA GLY A 83 0.55 -6.45 3.70
C GLY A 83 -0.66 -6.33 4.63
N LEU A 84 -0.63 -5.41 5.60
CA LEU A 84 -1.71 -5.22 6.56
C LEU A 84 -2.95 -4.58 5.90
N ASN A 85 -2.78 -3.41 5.28
CA ASN A 85 -3.95 -2.66 4.79
C ASN A 85 -4.43 -3.21 3.44
N ALA A 86 -3.56 -3.30 2.43
CA ALA A 86 -3.98 -3.78 1.11
C ALA A 86 -4.23 -5.31 1.08
N GLY A 87 -3.35 -6.09 1.73
CA GLY A 87 -3.44 -7.55 1.72
C GLY A 87 -4.43 -8.15 2.72
N LEU A 88 -4.82 -7.44 3.78
CA LEU A 88 -5.71 -7.96 4.82
C LEU A 88 -6.94 -7.07 5.03
N LEU A 89 -6.77 -5.81 5.48
CA LEU A 89 -7.90 -5.00 5.92
C LEU A 89 -8.84 -4.60 4.78
N MET A 90 -8.31 -4.16 3.64
CA MET A 90 -9.14 -3.76 2.50
C MET A 90 -10.01 -4.90 1.95
N PRO A 91 -9.50 -6.12 1.72
CA PRO A 91 -10.32 -7.25 1.31
C PRO A 91 -11.38 -7.63 2.35
N LEU A 92 -11.03 -7.62 3.65
CA LEU A 92 -12.01 -7.88 4.71
C LEU A 92 -13.15 -6.87 4.72
N LEU A 93 -12.84 -5.58 4.58
CA LEU A 93 -13.83 -4.51 4.50
C LEU A 93 -14.69 -4.63 3.23
N GLY A 94 -14.14 -5.19 2.15
CA GLY A 94 -14.85 -5.52 0.92
C GLY A 94 -15.70 -6.80 0.99
N GLY A 95 -15.62 -7.57 2.09
CA GLY A 95 -16.31 -8.84 2.25
C GLY A 95 -15.67 -10.01 1.51
N GLY A 96 -14.48 -9.83 0.94
CA GLY A 96 -13.74 -10.85 0.21
C GLY A 96 -13.12 -11.92 1.13
N LYS A 97 -12.71 -13.03 0.52
CA LYS A 97 -11.95 -14.09 1.19
C LYS A 97 -10.47 -13.75 1.19
N ILE A 98 -9.75 -14.16 2.24
CA ILE A 98 -8.31 -13.95 2.33
C ILE A 98 -7.63 -15.25 2.74
N PHE A 99 -6.57 -15.58 2.04
CA PHE A 99 -5.64 -16.61 2.43
C PHE A 99 -4.31 -15.96 2.84
N LEU A 100 -3.89 -16.18 4.09
CA LEU A 100 -2.64 -15.66 4.62
C LEU A 100 -1.56 -16.72 4.54
N TYR A 101 -0.49 -16.42 3.82
CA TYR A 101 0.67 -17.30 3.70
C TYR A 101 1.89 -16.67 4.40
N PRO A 102 2.66 -17.46 5.19
CA PRO A 102 3.61 -16.89 6.15
C PRO A 102 4.86 -16.25 5.51
N SER A 103 5.20 -16.56 4.25
CA SER A 103 6.45 -16.10 3.65
C SER A 103 6.32 -15.90 2.15
N PRO A 104 6.74 -14.74 1.59
CA PRO A 104 6.74 -14.51 0.15
C PRO A 104 7.86 -15.24 -0.60
N LEU A 105 8.78 -15.92 0.11
CA LEU A 105 9.99 -16.51 -0.49
C LEU A 105 9.79 -17.90 -1.10
N ASN A 106 8.61 -18.48 -0.93
CA ASN A 106 8.30 -19.82 -1.46
C ASN A 106 7.85 -19.75 -2.93
N TYR A 107 8.76 -19.39 -3.82
CA TYR A 107 8.50 -19.05 -5.22
C TYR A 107 7.83 -20.16 -6.05
N ARG A 108 8.00 -21.43 -5.68
CA ARG A 108 7.36 -22.58 -6.35
C ARG A 108 5.95 -22.82 -5.80
N VAL A 109 5.79 -22.79 -4.50
CA VAL A 109 4.54 -23.16 -3.81
C VAL A 109 3.45 -22.10 -3.98
N ILE A 110 3.83 -20.82 -3.96
CA ILE A 110 2.86 -19.73 -4.02
C ILE A 110 2.02 -19.73 -5.30
N PRO A 111 2.57 -19.90 -6.52
CA PRO A 111 1.77 -20.01 -7.73
C PRO A 111 0.78 -21.19 -7.70
N GLU A 112 1.21 -22.37 -7.25
CA GLU A 112 0.36 -23.55 -7.10
C GLU A 112 -0.81 -23.29 -6.14
N LEU A 113 -0.54 -22.66 -4.99
CA LEU A 113 -1.58 -22.28 -4.01
C LEU A 113 -2.54 -21.21 -4.55
N ILE A 114 -2.07 -20.26 -5.36
CA ILE A 114 -2.94 -19.29 -6.03
C ILE A 114 -3.97 -20.00 -6.89
N TYR A 115 -3.55 -21.02 -7.64
CA TYR A 115 -4.43 -21.86 -8.44
C TYR A 115 -5.40 -22.67 -7.59
N GLU A 116 -4.91 -23.43 -6.62
CA GLU A 116 -5.71 -24.30 -5.76
C GLU A 116 -6.80 -23.55 -5.00
N LEU A 117 -6.50 -22.33 -4.56
CA LEU A 117 -7.43 -21.48 -3.81
C LEU A 117 -8.36 -20.66 -4.72
N GLY A 118 -8.13 -20.66 -6.04
CA GLY A 118 -8.84 -19.81 -6.96
C GLY A 118 -8.68 -18.33 -6.62
N ALA A 119 -7.46 -17.92 -6.26
CA ALA A 119 -7.20 -16.53 -5.90
C ALA A 119 -7.44 -15.59 -7.09
N THR A 120 -8.13 -14.47 -6.84
CA THR A 120 -8.49 -13.49 -7.87
C THR A 120 -7.66 -12.21 -7.78
N ILE A 121 -7.08 -11.94 -6.62
CA ILE A 121 -6.28 -10.74 -6.35
C ILE A 121 -4.97 -11.15 -5.68
N PHE A 122 -3.86 -10.60 -6.20
CA PHE A 122 -2.53 -10.85 -5.68
C PHE A 122 -1.74 -9.56 -5.53
N PHE A 123 -1.17 -9.35 -4.34
CA PHE A 123 -0.28 -8.22 -4.02
C PHE A 123 1.14 -8.72 -3.89
N ALA A 124 2.08 -8.07 -4.58
CA ALA A 124 3.50 -8.43 -4.45
C ALA A 124 4.42 -7.23 -4.74
N THR A 125 5.71 -7.39 -4.46
CA THR A 125 6.75 -6.47 -4.91
C THR A 125 7.33 -6.95 -6.25
N ASN A 126 8.06 -6.08 -6.94
CA ASN A 126 8.74 -6.46 -8.19
C ASN A 126 9.63 -7.70 -8.03
N THR A 127 10.41 -7.74 -6.95
CA THR A 127 11.32 -8.85 -6.65
C THR A 127 10.59 -10.18 -6.54
N PHE A 128 9.45 -10.20 -5.85
CA PHE A 128 8.65 -11.41 -5.70
C PHE A 128 7.98 -11.80 -7.00
N LEU A 129 7.39 -10.86 -7.74
CA LEU A 129 6.77 -11.13 -9.04
C LEU A 129 7.75 -11.74 -10.03
N LYS A 130 8.99 -11.22 -10.09
CA LYS A 130 10.05 -11.80 -10.91
C LYS A 130 10.39 -13.23 -10.48
N GLY A 131 10.47 -13.48 -9.18
CA GLY A 131 10.71 -14.81 -8.62
C GLY A 131 9.60 -15.81 -8.97
N TYR A 132 8.35 -15.45 -8.77
CA TYR A 132 7.21 -16.34 -9.11
C TYR A 132 7.14 -16.64 -10.59
N ALA A 133 7.37 -15.64 -11.46
CA ALA A 133 7.35 -15.82 -12.90
C ALA A 133 8.39 -16.84 -13.42
N HIS A 134 9.46 -17.07 -12.66
CA HIS A 134 10.46 -18.08 -13.02
C HIS A 134 9.94 -19.50 -12.83
N TYR A 135 9.10 -19.74 -11.82
CA TYR A 135 8.65 -21.08 -11.45
C TYR A 135 7.21 -21.39 -11.85
N ALA A 136 6.34 -20.38 -11.91
CA ALA A 136 4.93 -20.57 -12.20
C ALA A 136 4.67 -21.14 -13.60
N HIS A 137 3.75 -22.09 -13.68
CA HIS A 137 3.13 -22.49 -14.94
C HIS A 137 2.05 -21.48 -15.34
N PRO A 138 1.75 -21.25 -16.62
CA PRO A 138 0.69 -20.34 -17.03
C PRO A 138 -0.67 -20.60 -16.38
N TYR A 139 -1.02 -21.84 -16.12
CA TYR A 139 -2.28 -22.20 -15.45
C TYR A 139 -2.34 -21.80 -13.97
N ASP A 140 -1.22 -21.70 -13.29
CA ASP A 140 -1.19 -21.40 -11.85
C ASP A 140 -1.79 -20.04 -11.53
N LEU A 141 -1.75 -19.12 -12.49
CA LEU A 141 -2.15 -17.74 -12.32
C LEU A 141 -3.41 -17.35 -13.12
N ASN A 142 -4.09 -18.31 -13.73
CA ASN A 142 -5.21 -18.05 -14.64
C ASN A 142 -6.47 -17.49 -13.95
N THR A 143 -6.59 -17.65 -12.63
CA THR A 143 -7.71 -17.13 -11.83
C THR A 143 -7.53 -15.67 -11.43
N LEU A 144 -6.30 -15.13 -11.58
CA LEU A 144 -5.99 -13.76 -11.15
C LEU A 144 -6.66 -12.73 -12.06
N ASN A 145 -7.48 -11.89 -11.46
CA ASN A 145 -8.06 -10.69 -12.08
C ASN A 145 -7.21 -9.45 -11.86
N TYR A 146 -6.56 -9.37 -10.70
CA TYR A 146 -5.72 -8.25 -10.32
C TYR A 146 -4.37 -8.74 -9.80
N VAL A 147 -3.30 -8.21 -10.39
CA VAL A 147 -1.93 -8.32 -9.88
C VAL A 147 -1.46 -6.89 -9.60
N ILE A 148 -1.26 -6.56 -8.35
CA ILE A 148 -0.90 -5.21 -7.94
C ILE A 148 0.52 -5.21 -7.36
N ALA A 149 1.40 -4.40 -7.97
CA ALA A 149 2.77 -4.20 -7.52
C ALA A 149 2.91 -2.90 -6.73
N GLY A 150 3.62 -2.97 -5.61
CA GLY A 150 3.93 -1.80 -4.77
C GLY A 150 5.21 -1.98 -3.98
N ALA A 151 5.59 -0.96 -3.23
CA ALA A 151 6.76 -0.89 -2.35
C ALA A 151 8.14 -0.94 -3.04
N GLU A 152 8.21 -1.34 -4.29
CA GLU A 152 9.41 -1.34 -5.12
C GLU A 152 9.10 -0.77 -6.51
N LYS A 153 10.14 -0.26 -7.19
CA LYS A 153 10.01 0.10 -8.60
C LYS A 153 9.72 -1.16 -9.42
N LEU A 154 8.64 -1.16 -10.17
CA LEU A 154 8.33 -2.24 -11.11
C LEU A 154 9.20 -2.10 -12.36
N HIS A 155 9.95 -3.16 -12.71
CA HIS A 155 10.82 -3.20 -13.87
C HIS A 155 10.04 -3.59 -15.12
N VAL A 156 10.43 -3.01 -16.26
CA VAL A 156 9.80 -3.29 -17.57
C VAL A 156 9.88 -4.78 -17.90
N ASP A 157 11.04 -5.40 -17.69
CA ASP A 157 11.24 -6.84 -17.92
C ASP A 157 10.23 -7.71 -17.16
N THR A 158 9.91 -7.33 -15.92
CA THR A 158 8.91 -8.05 -15.11
C THR A 158 7.51 -7.85 -15.68
N MET A 159 7.15 -6.64 -16.09
CA MET A 159 5.85 -6.37 -16.72
C MET A 159 5.67 -7.13 -18.03
N GLU A 160 6.68 -7.11 -18.89
CA GLU A 160 6.67 -7.81 -20.18
C GLU A 160 6.59 -9.32 -19.98
N LEU A 161 7.39 -9.87 -19.06
CA LEU A 161 7.36 -11.29 -18.75
C LEU A 161 5.96 -11.75 -18.30
N TRP A 162 5.32 -11.00 -17.38
CA TRP A 162 3.98 -11.33 -16.90
C TRP A 162 2.92 -11.21 -18.01
N MET A 163 3.03 -10.18 -18.84
CA MET A 163 2.12 -10.00 -19.98
C MET A 163 2.29 -11.10 -21.01
N HIS A 164 3.52 -11.43 -21.43
CA HIS A 164 3.77 -12.43 -22.47
C HIS A 164 3.51 -13.86 -22.00
N LYS A 165 3.92 -14.20 -20.76
CA LYS A 165 3.81 -15.58 -20.27
C LYS A 165 2.42 -15.92 -19.74
N TYR A 166 1.74 -14.96 -19.10
CA TYR A 166 0.48 -15.21 -18.38
C TYR A 166 -0.71 -14.41 -18.92
N GLY A 167 -0.51 -13.44 -19.80
CA GLY A 167 -1.55 -12.52 -20.24
C GLY A 167 -2.00 -11.55 -19.13
N LEU A 168 -1.24 -11.43 -18.07
CA LEU A 168 -1.59 -10.64 -16.87
C LEU A 168 -0.87 -9.31 -16.89
N ARG A 169 -1.67 -8.22 -16.80
CA ARG A 169 -1.16 -6.88 -16.62
C ARG A 169 -0.92 -6.62 -15.13
N ILE A 170 0.30 -6.23 -14.78
CA ILE A 170 0.62 -5.77 -13.42
C ILE A 170 0.22 -4.31 -13.30
N LEU A 171 -0.63 -3.99 -12.30
CA LEU A 171 -1.01 -2.63 -11.95
C LEU A 171 -0.05 -2.11 -10.89
N GLN A 172 0.66 -1.04 -11.20
CA GLN A 172 1.59 -0.45 -10.25
C GLN A 172 0.89 0.59 -9.38
N GLY A 173 1.11 0.51 -8.07
CA GLY A 173 0.68 1.50 -7.09
C GLY A 173 1.86 2.06 -6.30
N TYR A 174 1.62 3.21 -5.69
CA TYR A 174 2.57 3.88 -4.82
C TYR A 174 1.90 4.26 -3.51
N GLY A 175 2.68 4.12 -2.46
CA GLY A 175 2.23 4.49 -1.14
C GLY A 175 3.34 4.46 -0.11
N VAL A 176 3.04 5.04 1.02
CA VAL A 176 3.91 5.10 2.21
C VAL A 176 3.07 4.73 3.43
N THR A 177 3.69 4.23 4.48
CA THR A 177 2.99 3.85 5.71
C THR A 177 2.15 5.00 6.27
N GLU A 178 2.65 6.22 6.14
CA GLU A 178 2.04 7.47 6.57
C GLU A 178 0.76 7.85 5.81
N ALA A 179 0.48 7.17 4.69
CA ALA A 179 -0.71 7.39 3.87
C ALA A 179 -1.71 6.21 3.86
N SER A 180 -1.57 5.22 4.73
CA SER A 180 -2.49 4.10 5.01
C SER A 180 -2.73 3.03 3.92
N PRO A 181 -1.86 2.58 3.02
CA PRO A 181 -0.63 3.22 2.56
C PRO A 181 -0.78 3.97 1.25
N VAL A 182 -1.91 3.80 0.49
CA VAL A 182 -2.00 4.12 -0.94
C VAL A 182 -2.16 5.61 -1.18
N ILE A 183 -1.26 6.17 -1.99
CA ILE A 183 -1.30 7.55 -2.49
C ILE A 183 -1.79 7.56 -3.95
N SER A 184 -1.28 6.65 -4.77
CA SER A 184 -1.68 6.54 -6.17
C SER A 184 -1.68 5.10 -6.65
N VAL A 185 -2.47 4.80 -7.68
CA VAL A 185 -2.55 3.47 -8.26
C VAL A 185 -3.03 3.54 -9.72
N ASN A 186 -2.42 2.71 -10.57
CA ASN A 186 -2.97 2.38 -11.87
C ASN A 186 -4.21 1.47 -11.71
N ASN A 187 -5.16 1.57 -12.63
CA ASN A 187 -6.30 0.67 -12.68
C ASN A 187 -6.44 0.06 -14.09
N LYS A 188 -7.39 -0.85 -14.28
CA LYS A 188 -7.57 -1.54 -15.56
C LYS A 188 -7.93 -0.61 -16.72
N MET A 189 -8.68 0.46 -16.43
CA MET A 189 -9.16 1.41 -17.43
C MET A 189 -8.15 2.53 -17.70
N LEU A 190 -7.44 2.97 -16.65
CA LEU A 190 -6.46 4.06 -16.68
C LEU A 190 -5.13 3.52 -16.17
N ASN A 191 -4.31 3.04 -17.10
CA ASN A 191 -2.98 2.49 -16.82
C ASN A 191 -1.95 3.07 -17.79
N LYS A 192 -0.89 3.65 -17.24
CA LYS A 192 0.24 4.17 -17.99
C LYS A 192 1.54 3.50 -17.50
N SER A 193 2.17 2.75 -18.40
CA SER A 193 3.43 2.05 -18.09
C SER A 193 4.50 3.03 -17.63
N GLY A 194 5.32 2.64 -16.67
CA GLY A 194 6.38 3.48 -16.09
C GLY A 194 5.88 4.50 -15.06
N THR A 195 4.57 4.56 -14.79
CA THR A 195 3.98 5.42 -13.77
C THR A 195 3.39 4.59 -12.63
N VAL A 196 3.18 5.24 -11.49
CA VAL A 196 2.49 4.64 -10.34
C VAL A 196 0.99 4.97 -10.30
N GLY A 197 0.44 5.38 -11.44
CA GLY A 197 -0.96 5.75 -11.58
C GLY A 197 -1.25 7.19 -11.18
N ARG A 198 -2.53 7.47 -10.96
CA ARG A 198 -3.04 8.77 -10.51
C ARG A 198 -3.27 8.75 -9.00
N LEU A 199 -3.30 9.92 -8.39
CA LEU A 199 -3.71 10.06 -7.00
C LEU A 199 -5.07 9.42 -6.75
N VAL A 200 -5.22 8.78 -5.59
CA VAL A 200 -6.53 8.32 -5.14
C VAL A 200 -7.41 9.52 -4.79
N SER A 201 -8.73 9.31 -4.78
CA SER A 201 -9.72 10.38 -4.54
C SER A 201 -9.51 11.10 -3.21
N ASP A 202 -9.98 12.33 -3.11
CA ASP A 202 -9.93 13.16 -1.89
C ASP A 202 -8.51 13.41 -1.35
N MET A 203 -7.51 13.32 -2.22
CA MET A 203 -6.16 13.77 -1.90
C MET A 203 -5.83 15.08 -2.62
N GLU A 204 -5.20 15.98 -1.89
CA GLU A 204 -4.57 17.17 -2.41
C GLU A 204 -3.06 16.96 -2.49
N TYR A 205 -2.40 17.60 -3.44
CA TYR A 205 -0.94 17.56 -3.55
C TYR A 205 -0.37 18.89 -4.04
N TYR A 206 0.89 19.08 -3.80
CA TYR A 206 1.73 20.02 -4.53
C TYR A 206 3.12 19.46 -4.71
N ILE A 207 3.78 19.95 -5.74
CA ILE A 207 5.18 19.62 -6.04
C ILE A 207 6.04 20.76 -5.51
N LYS A 208 6.85 20.44 -4.50
CA LYS A 208 7.82 21.39 -3.95
C LYS A 208 9.08 21.38 -4.78
N PRO A 209 9.52 22.53 -5.34
CA PRO A 209 10.74 22.60 -6.10
C PRO A 209 11.96 22.10 -5.31
N VAL A 210 12.87 21.46 -6.01
CA VAL A 210 14.14 20.99 -5.44
C VAL A 210 15.27 21.51 -6.33
N ASP A 211 16.26 22.15 -5.72
CA ASP A 211 17.40 22.69 -6.45
C ASP A 211 18.04 21.64 -7.34
N GLY A 212 18.18 22.02 -8.60
CA GLY A 212 18.81 21.20 -9.62
C GLY A 212 17.93 20.06 -10.15
N ILE A 213 16.63 20.08 -9.93
CA ILE A 213 15.64 19.23 -10.61
C ILE A 213 14.75 20.16 -11.44
N GLU A 214 14.98 20.17 -12.76
CA GLU A 214 14.25 21.06 -13.68
C GLU A 214 12.80 20.59 -13.88
N ASN A 215 12.61 19.26 -14.00
CA ASN A 215 11.30 18.65 -14.20
C ASN A 215 10.92 17.81 -12.99
N GLY A 216 9.91 18.26 -12.22
CA GLY A 216 9.43 17.58 -11.02
C GLY A 216 9.89 18.22 -9.72
N GLY A 217 9.70 17.48 -8.61
CA GLY A 217 10.07 17.92 -7.27
C GLY A 217 9.55 16.98 -6.20
N LEU A 218 9.65 17.41 -4.95
CA LEU A 218 9.14 16.67 -3.81
C LEU A 218 7.62 16.60 -3.83
N LEU A 219 7.09 15.41 -3.75
CA LEU A 219 5.65 15.20 -3.61
C LEU A 219 5.24 15.45 -2.17
N VAL A 220 4.37 16.42 -1.97
CA VAL A 220 3.75 16.72 -0.68
C VAL A 220 2.25 16.53 -0.81
N VAL A 221 1.65 15.78 0.12
CA VAL A 221 0.27 15.33 0.03
C VAL A 221 -0.52 15.65 1.29
N ARG A 222 -1.84 15.81 1.13
CA ARG A 222 -2.82 15.91 2.20
C ARG A 222 -4.06 15.10 1.83
N GLY A 223 -4.68 14.44 2.81
CA GLY A 223 -5.89 13.68 2.57
C GLY A 223 -6.38 12.97 3.82
N PRO A 224 -7.60 12.41 3.82
CA PRO A 224 -8.16 11.74 4.99
C PRO A 224 -7.42 10.45 5.37
N ASN A 225 -6.64 9.88 4.46
CA ASN A 225 -5.81 8.70 4.67
C ASN A 225 -4.43 9.02 5.27
N ILE A 226 -4.06 10.30 5.41
CA ILE A 226 -2.78 10.67 6.01
C ILE A 226 -2.83 10.46 7.53
N MET A 227 -1.77 9.90 8.07
CA MET A 227 -1.60 9.53 9.48
C MET A 227 -1.96 10.67 10.44
N GLN A 228 -2.28 10.31 11.68
CA GLN A 228 -2.38 11.30 12.75
C GLN A 228 -1.02 11.93 13.11
N GLY A 229 0.05 11.18 12.94
CA GLY A 229 1.41 11.64 13.17
C GLY A 229 2.34 10.52 13.61
N TYR A 230 3.53 10.92 14.03
CA TYR A 230 4.55 10.02 14.54
C TYR A 230 4.56 9.96 16.07
N LEU A 231 4.77 8.76 16.60
CA LEU A 231 5.31 8.54 17.92
C LEU A 231 6.81 8.37 17.81
N SER A 232 7.56 9.32 18.37
CA SER A 232 9.02 9.28 18.41
C SER A 232 9.52 8.98 19.83
N HIS A 233 10.74 8.43 19.93
CA HIS A 233 11.32 8.15 21.24
C HIS A 233 11.73 9.43 22.00
N HIS A 234 11.90 10.55 21.30
CA HIS A 234 12.25 11.85 21.91
C HIS A 234 11.09 12.52 22.61
N LYS A 235 9.83 12.19 22.23
CA LYS A 235 8.61 12.76 22.80
C LYS A 235 7.63 11.65 23.14
N LEU A 236 7.97 10.87 24.18
CA LEU A 236 7.17 9.73 24.60
C LEU A 236 5.71 10.12 24.88
N GLY A 237 4.80 9.37 24.26
CA GLY A 237 3.35 9.56 24.44
C GLY A 237 2.73 10.71 23.63
N GLN A 238 3.51 11.58 23.00
CA GLN A 238 3.01 12.65 22.15
C GLN A 238 3.01 12.24 20.68
N ILE A 239 1.91 12.57 19.97
CA ILE A 239 1.81 12.38 18.53
C ILE A 239 2.23 13.67 17.85
N GLU A 240 3.24 13.61 16.99
CA GLU A 240 3.70 14.72 16.17
C GLU A 240 3.00 14.66 14.82
N ALA A 241 1.97 15.50 14.63
CA ALA A 241 1.20 15.58 13.39
C ALA A 241 2.10 16.03 12.22
N PRO A 242 1.87 15.52 10.99
CA PRO A 242 2.60 16.01 9.83
C PRO A 242 2.28 17.46 9.56
N ALA A 243 3.32 18.25 9.27
CA ALA A 243 3.21 19.65 8.95
C ALA A 243 4.29 20.06 7.95
N THR A 244 3.94 20.99 7.08
CA THR A 244 4.85 21.64 6.12
C THR A 244 4.63 23.15 6.15
N GLU A 245 5.26 23.89 5.25
CA GLU A 245 5.02 25.32 5.06
C GLU A 245 3.56 25.68 4.73
N ARG A 246 2.77 24.71 4.24
CA ARG A 246 1.32 24.86 4.00
C ARG A 246 0.44 24.55 5.21
N GLY A 247 1.06 24.23 6.35
CA GLY A 247 0.38 23.99 7.62
C GLY A 247 0.23 22.52 8.00
N LEU A 248 -0.63 22.26 8.99
CA LEU A 248 -0.89 20.92 9.53
C LEU A 248 -1.63 20.01 8.55
N GLY A 249 -1.35 18.71 8.63
CA GLY A 249 -1.98 17.68 7.80
C GLY A 249 -1.33 17.49 6.43
N TRP A 250 -0.39 18.35 6.05
CA TRP A 250 0.45 18.16 4.87
C TRP A 250 1.65 17.29 5.20
N TYR A 251 1.82 16.22 4.43
CA TYR A 251 2.89 15.24 4.59
C TYR A 251 3.86 15.29 3.40
N ASP A 252 5.14 15.54 3.70
CA ASP A 252 6.23 15.43 2.73
C ASP A 252 6.64 13.96 2.61
N THR A 253 6.43 13.38 1.44
CA THR A 253 6.74 11.97 1.19
C THR A 253 8.24 11.68 1.12
N GLY A 254 9.05 12.69 0.91
CA GLY A 254 10.48 12.56 0.63
C GLY A 254 10.79 11.95 -0.74
N ASP A 255 9.78 11.76 -1.59
CA ASP A 255 9.93 11.23 -2.95
C ASP A 255 9.88 12.36 -3.98
N ILE A 256 10.83 12.32 -4.93
CA ILE A 256 10.85 13.21 -6.08
C ILE A 256 10.06 12.57 -7.20
N VAL A 257 9.08 13.32 -7.73
CA VAL A 257 8.17 12.85 -8.74
C VAL A 257 8.01 13.86 -9.88
N VAL A 258 7.50 13.36 -11.00
CA VAL A 258 6.89 14.15 -12.07
C VAL A 258 5.42 13.77 -12.15
N VAL A 259 4.57 14.74 -12.32
CA VAL A 259 3.14 14.54 -12.62
C VAL A 259 2.90 15.07 -14.02
N ASP A 260 2.39 14.23 -14.91
CA ASP A 260 2.08 14.65 -16.27
C ASP A 260 0.71 15.35 -16.37
N ASP A 261 0.41 15.88 -17.58
CA ASP A 261 -0.83 16.62 -17.86
C ASP A 261 -2.09 15.78 -17.63
N ASP A 262 -1.99 14.45 -17.73
CA ASP A 262 -3.07 13.51 -17.46
C ASP A 262 -3.17 13.15 -15.97
N GLY A 263 -2.26 13.64 -15.11
CA GLY A 263 -2.20 13.39 -13.68
C GLY A 263 -1.53 12.08 -13.28
N PHE A 264 -0.82 11.39 -14.19
CA PHE A 264 -0.04 10.21 -13.85
C PHE A 264 1.28 10.60 -13.19
N ILE A 265 1.61 9.87 -12.13
CA ILE A 265 2.80 10.12 -11.31
C ILE A 265 3.93 9.19 -11.71
N THR A 266 5.09 9.75 -12.01
CA THR A 266 6.35 9.02 -12.19
C THR A 266 7.29 9.32 -11.03
N ILE A 267 7.75 8.28 -10.32
CA ILE A 267 8.72 8.43 -9.23
C ILE A 267 10.12 8.44 -9.81
N LEU A 268 10.85 9.54 -9.56
CA LEU A 268 12.26 9.69 -9.99
C LEU A 268 13.22 9.10 -8.93
N GLY A 269 12.86 9.20 -7.65
CA GLY A 269 13.65 8.63 -6.55
C GLY A 269 13.41 9.32 -5.21
N ARG A 270 14.20 8.92 -4.21
CA ARG A 270 14.19 9.54 -2.87
C ARG A 270 15.05 10.80 -2.87
N ALA A 271 14.55 11.89 -2.29
CA ALA A 271 15.27 13.18 -2.19
C ALA A 271 16.67 13.03 -1.56
N LYS A 272 16.77 12.20 -0.53
CA LYS A 272 18.06 11.90 0.13
C LYS A 272 19.13 11.32 -0.79
N ARG A 273 18.75 10.69 -1.90
CA ARG A 273 19.69 10.14 -2.91
C ARG A 273 20.19 11.22 -3.89
N PHE A 274 19.51 12.36 -3.93
CA PHE A 274 19.87 13.52 -4.76
C PHE A 274 20.65 14.60 -3.97
N ALA A 275 20.88 14.38 -2.65
CA ALA A 275 21.67 15.29 -1.86
C ALA A 275 23.09 15.43 -2.45
N LYS A 276 23.56 16.66 -2.58
CA LYS A 276 24.89 16.98 -3.10
C LYS A 276 25.95 16.37 -2.18
N VAL A 277 26.79 15.48 -2.69
CA VAL A 277 28.04 15.07 -2.08
C VAL A 277 29.13 15.89 -2.75
N GLY A 278 29.73 16.87 -2.04
CA GLY A 278 30.91 17.62 -2.49
C GLY A 278 30.71 18.45 -3.76
N GLY A 279 29.54 18.97 -4.05
CA GLY A 279 29.29 19.84 -5.21
C GLY A 279 28.91 19.10 -6.50
N GLU A 280 29.06 17.78 -6.57
CA GLU A 280 28.63 16.97 -7.72
C GLU A 280 27.43 16.08 -7.38
N ARG A 281 26.51 15.92 -8.35
CA ARG A 281 25.35 15.01 -8.23
C ARG A 281 25.77 13.59 -8.56
N THR A 282 25.73 12.72 -7.58
CA THR A 282 25.80 11.28 -7.82
C THR A 282 24.37 10.71 -7.74
N GLY A 283 23.74 10.52 -8.89
CA GLY A 283 22.62 9.59 -9.00
C GLY A 283 23.18 8.16 -8.96
N ARG A 284 22.87 7.42 -7.90
CA ARG A 284 23.04 5.96 -7.85
C ARG A 284 21.70 5.29 -7.71
#